data_ec0f75f5631295cd17eaaa198b52ca1b
#
_entry.id   ec0f75f5631295cd17eaaa198b52ca1b
#
_cell.length_a   1.000
_cell.length_b   1.000
_cell.length_c   1.000
_cell.angle_alpha   90.00
_cell.angle_beta   90.00
_cell.angle_gamma   90.00
#
_symmetry.space_group_name_H-M   'P 1'
#
loop_
_entity.id
_entity.type
_entity.pdbx_description
1 polymer ?
#
loop_
_entity_poly.entity_id
_entity_poly.type
_entity_poly.pdbx_seq_one_letter_code
_entity_poly.pdbx_strand_id
1 'polypeptide(L)'
;MIHRPSGKRYVSKSLPHNTEYGLVREEGRTVSSTGEPFTVTGPRFVDLWLKMRRGPQWTHPKDLSIILGLTGIGPGWRVVDAGTGSGFAANFFAYHVRPGGHVYSYDVRLQNLRIGRENAELFGLSDHITFKEGSVYERIDERGVDLVFLDLPEPWRAFKNAADALKTGGFLVLYLPTIDQVLRAKEERTADFTPFEVYEVLLRRWKNTDILRPENTGLLHTAFIMVSRKI
;
A
#
# COMPACT_ATOMS: atom_id res chain seq x y z
N MET A 1 -16.94 -8.50 10.44
CA MET A 1 -18.40 -8.75 10.43
C MET A 1 -19.00 -8.14 9.17
N ILE A 2 -19.93 -8.81 8.56
CA ILE A 2 -20.62 -8.37 7.33
C ILE A 2 -22.13 -8.47 7.61
N HIS A 3 -22.86 -7.36 7.50
CA HIS A 3 -24.31 -7.35 7.52
C HIS A 3 -24.82 -7.92 6.19
N ARG A 4 -25.53 -9.05 6.22
CA ARG A 4 -25.84 -9.81 4.99
C ARG A 4 -26.73 -9.06 3.99
N PRO A 5 -27.80 -8.36 4.39
CA PRO A 5 -28.65 -7.65 3.43
C PRO A 5 -27.93 -6.48 2.72
N SER A 6 -27.18 -5.66 3.46
CA SER A 6 -26.55 -4.45 2.89
C SER A 6 -25.11 -4.65 2.39
N GLY A 7 -24.47 -5.77 2.76
CA GLY A 7 -23.05 -5.98 2.53
C GLY A 7 -22.12 -5.05 3.34
N LYS A 8 -22.66 -4.24 4.26
CA LYS A 8 -21.87 -3.32 5.07
C LYS A 8 -20.92 -4.07 5.98
N ARG A 9 -19.67 -3.61 6.02
CA ARG A 9 -18.57 -4.26 6.75
C ARG A 9 -18.22 -3.51 8.01
N TYR A 10 -17.99 -4.27 9.08
CA TYR A 10 -17.52 -3.77 10.38
C TYR A 10 -16.28 -4.56 10.78
N VAL A 11 -15.25 -3.85 11.23
CA VAL A 11 -14.04 -4.46 11.77
C VAL A 11 -13.94 -4.12 13.25
N SER A 12 -13.82 -5.14 14.09
CA SER A 12 -13.69 -5.01 15.54
C SER A 12 -12.56 -5.89 16.04
N LYS A 13 -11.94 -5.50 17.14
CA LYS A 13 -10.89 -6.30 17.82
C LYS A 13 -11.50 -7.48 18.59
N SER A 14 -12.76 -7.38 19.00
CA SER A 14 -13.42 -8.39 19.82
C SER A 14 -14.94 -8.36 19.63
N LEU A 15 -15.59 -9.44 20.07
CA LEU A 15 -17.01 -9.52 20.32
C LEU A 15 -17.26 -9.40 21.83
N PRO A 16 -18.43 -8.91 22.27
CA PRO A 16 -19.51 -8.38 21.44
C PRO A 16 -19.20 -7.03 20.82
N HIS A 17 -19.79 -6.72 19.65
CA HIS A 17 -19.62 -5.45 18.96
C HIS A 17 -20.95 -4.82 18.60
N ASN A 18 -21.10 -3.53 18.93
CA ASN A 18 -22.32 -2.77 18.62
C ASN A 18 -22.25 -2.19 17.20
N THR A 19 -23.32 -2.36 16.45
CA THR A 19 -23.50 -1.81 15.10
C THR A 19 -24.78 -0.98 15.06
N GLU A 20 -25.04 -0.26 14.00
CA GLU A 20 -26.33 0.41 13.78
C GLU A 20 -27.51 -0.57 13.67
N TYR A 21 -27.21 -1.86 13.43
CA TYR A 21 -28.18 -2.96 13.37
C TYR A 21 -28.20 -3.79 14.65
N GLY A 22 -27.76 -3.23 15.78
CA GLY A 22 -27.73 -3.87 17.08
C GLY A 22 -26.42 -4.60 17.42
N LEU A 23 -26.42 -5.26 18.57
CA LEU A 23 -25.26 -5.91 19.16
C LEU A 23 -25.05 -7.30 18.55
N VAL A 24 -23.86 -7.54 17.99
CA VAL A 24 -23.41 -8.84 17.46
C VAL A 24 -22.51 -9.51 18.49
N ARG A 25 -22.79 -10.77 18.86
CA ARG A 25 -22.13 -11.48 19.96
C ARG A 25 -21.28 -12.66 19.56
N GLU A 26 -21.60 -13.31 18.43
CA GLU A 26 -21.04 -14.61 18.07
C GLU A 26 -20.38 -14.60 16.71
N GLU A 27 -19.42 -15.50 16.52
CA GLU A 27 -18.78 -15.75 15.22
C GLU A 27 -19.66 -16.62 14.31
N GLY A 28 -19.30 -16.69 13.05
CA GLY A 28 -20.02 -17.47 12.05
C GLY A 28 -21.25 -16.74 11.49
N ARG A 29 -22.27 -17.52 11.14
CA ARG A 29 -23.58 -16.98 10.73
C ARG A 29 -24.42 -16.77 11.97
N THR A 30 -24.72 -15.52 12.28
CA THR A 30 -25.42 -15.12 13.49
C THR A 30 -26.43 -14.00 13.20
N VAL A 31 -27.15 -13.57 14.23
CA VAL A 31 -28.04 -12.41 14.20
C VAL A 31 -27.63 -11.41 15.27
N SER A 32 -27.89 -10.14 15.03
CA SER A 32 -27.73 -9.10 16.06
C SER A 32 -28.83 -9.16 17.10
N SER A 33 -28.72 -8.34 18.15
CA SER A 33 -29.75 -8.20 19.18
C SER A 33 -31.10 -7.71 18.66
N THR A 34 -31.15 -7.15 17.46
CA THR A 34 -32.40 -6.72 16.79
C THR A 34 -32.89 -7.70 15.72
N GLY A 35 -32.25 -8.88 15.61
CA GLY A 35 -32.63 -9.92 14.64
C GLY A 35 -31.97 -9.77 13.25
N GLU A 36 -31.17 -8.77 13.03
CA GLU A 36 -30.51 -8.54 11.73
C GLU A 36 -29.41 -9.58 11.47
N PRO A 37 -29.37 -10.15 10.25
CA PRO A 37 -28.46 -11.25 9.94
C PRO A 37 -27.03 -10.78 9.62
N PHE A 38 -26.06 -11.43 10.26
CA PHE A 38 -24.62 -11.18 10.09
C PHE A 38 -23.85 -12.44 9.71
N THR A 39 -22.71 -12.22 9.07
CA THR A 39 -21.60 -13.18 8.97
C THR A 39 -20.37 -12.58 9.65
N VAL A 40 -19.86 -13.26 10.66
CA VAL A 40 -18.68 -12.85 11.44
C VAL A 40 -17.55 -13.81 11.18
N THR A 41 -16.43 -13.27 10.65
CA THR A 41 -15.22 -14.03 10.31
C THR A 41 -13.98 -13.25 10.70
N GLY A 42 -12.84 -13.89 10.75
CA GLY A 42 -11.55 -13.20 10.83
C GLY A 42 -11.40 -12.17 9.68
N PRO A 43 -10.81 -11.00 9.95
CA PRO A 43 -10.66 -9.97 8.94
C PRO A 43 -9.67 -10.42 7.85
N ARG A 44 -9.95 -10.06 6.61
CA ARG A 44 -9.00 -10.16 5.51
C ARG A 44 -8.16 -8.88 5.42
N PHE A 45 -7.05 -8.91 4.70
CA PHE A 45 -6.18 -7.75 4.49
C PHE A 45 -6.96 -6.50 4.07
N VAL A 46 -7.89 -6.64 3.11
CA VAL A 46 -8.73 -5.54 2.61
C VAL A 46 -9.70 -4.96 3.65
N ASP A 47 -10.07 -5.73 4.67
CA ASP A 47 -10.93 -5.25 5.76
C ASP A 47 -10.11 -4.43 6.77
N LEU A 48 -8.90 -4.87 7.08
CA LEU A 48 -7.97 -4.17 7.97
C LEU A 48 -7.55 -2.83 7.37
N TRP A 49 -7.41 -2.76 6.04
CA TRP A 49 -7.10 -1.53 5.33
C TRP A 49 -8.05 -0.37 5.68
N LEU A 50 -9.32 -0.66 5.92
CA LEU A 50 -10.31 0.34 6.33
C LEU A 50 -10.07 0.88 7.75
N LYS A 51 -9.28 0.18 8.57
CA LYS A 51 -8.99 0.50 9.97
C LYS A 51 -7.58 1.06 10.18
N MET A 52 -6.76 1.12 9.15
CA MET A 52 -5.45 1.77 9.24
C MET A 52 -5.59 3.21 9.70
N ARG A 53 -4.72 3.58 10.62
CA ARG A 53 -4.55 4.98 10.99
C ARG A 53 -3.98 5.74 9.80
N ARG A 54 -4.71 6.75 9.34
CA ARG A 54 -4.33 7.54 8.17
C ARG A 54 -3.51 8.75 8.58
N GLY A 55 -2.44 9.02 7.85
CA GLY A 55 -1.73 10.29 7.81
C GLY A 55 -2.26 11.18 6.67
N PRO A 56 -1.56 12.29 6.38
CA PRO A 56 -1.99 13.26 5.37
C PRO A 56 -2.04 12.70 3.94
N GLN A 57 -1.18 11.75 3.62
CA GLN A 57 -1.10 11.09 2.29
C GLN A 57 -1.04 9.58 2.45
N TRP A 58 -1.64 8.87 1.52
CA TRP A 58 -1.61 7.41 1.45
C TRP A 58 -1.65 6.95 0.00
N THR A 59 -0.80 6.01 -0.34
CA THR A 59 -0.78 5.40 -1.66
C THR A 59 -2.05 4.60 -1.89
N HIS A 60 -2.77 4.90 -2.95
CA HIS A 60 -4.09 4.31 -3.19
C HIS A 60 -4.00 2.81 -3.54
N PRO A 61 -4.92 1.95 -3.03
CA PRO A 61 -4.92 0.51 -3.31
C PRO A 61 -4.89 0.14 -4.79
N LYS A 62 -5.59 0.89 -5.64
CA LYS A 62 -5.60 0.64 -7.09
C LYS A 62 -4.21 0.74 -7.70
N ASP A 63 -3.40 1.69 -7.20
CA ASP A 63 -2.06 1.96 -7.70
C ASP A 63 -1.05 0.91 -7.18
N LEU A 64 -1.15 0.56 -5.90
CA LEU A 64 -0.34 -0.54 -5.34
C LEU A 64 -0.63 -1.88 -6.03
N SER A 65 -1.89 -2.13 -6.41
CA SER A 65 -2.28 -3.38 -7.07
C SER A 65 -1.67 -3.52 -8.46
N ILE A 66 -1.58 -2.44 -9.24
CA ILE A 66 -0.95 -2.51 -10.56
C ILE A 66 0.56 -2.75 -10.47
N ILE A 67 1.22 -2.23 -9.42
CA ILE A 67 2.65 -2.47 -9.19
C ILE A 67 2.94 -3.97 -9.05
N LEU A 68 2.06 -4.76 -8.41
CA LEU A 68 2.21 -6.20 -8.37
C LEU A 68 2.22 -6.82 -9.78
N GLY A 69 1.28 -6.40 -10.62
CA GLY A 69 1.19 -6.90 -12.00
C GLY A 69 2.38 -6.51 -12.88
N LEU A 70 2.91 -5.30 -12.69
CA LEU A 70 4.03 -4.77 -13.48
C LEU A 70 5.38 -5.34 -13.06
N THR A 71 5.55 -5.69 -11.78
CA THR A 71 6.84 -6.13 -11.24
C THR A 71 6.92 -7.62 -10.96
N GLY A 72 5.76 -8.28 -10.77
CA GLY A 72 5.72 -9.66 -10.32
C GLY A 72 6.16 -9.86 -8.88
N ILE A 73 6.12 -8.80 -8.05
CA ILE A 73 6.49 -8.88 -6.63
C ILE A 73 5.76 -10.02 -5.92
N GLY A 74 6.51 -10.83 -5.19
CA GLY A 74 5.98 -12.03 -4.56
C GLY A 74 6.83 -12.54 -3.40
N PRO A 75 6.52 -13.76 -2.91
CA PRO A 75 7.19 -14.34 -1.75
C PRO A 75 8.72 -14.35 -1.85
N GLY A 76 9.36 -14.02 -0.73
CA GLY A 76 10.83 -13.99 -0.64
C GLY A 76 11.47 -12.69 -1.09
N TRP A 77 10.75 -11.76 -1.70
CA TRP A 77 11.31 -10.49 -2.16
C TRP A 77 11.68 -9.56 -1.01
N ARG A 78 12.78 -8.84 -1.21
CA ARG A 78 13.24 -7.77 -0.32
C ARG A 78 12.92 -6.43 -0.97
N VAL A 79 12.20 -5.58 -0.26
CA VAL A 79 11.68 -4.30 -0.77
C VAL A 79 12.20 -3.16 0.09
N VAL A 80 12.64 -2.08 -0.55
CA VAL A 80 12.82 -0.78 0.09
C VAL A 80 11.60 0.09 -0.25
N ASP A 81 10.95 0.63 0.76
CA ASP A 81 9.84 1.56 0.69
C ASP A 81 10.32 2.92 1.24
N ALA A 82 10.26 3.96 0.45
CA ALA A 82 10.72 5.29 0.84
C ALA A 82 9.62 6.33 0.76
N GLY A 83 9.40 6.95 1.92
CA GLY A 83 8.24 7.70 2.31
C GLY A 83 7.23 6.81 3.02
N THR A 84 7.57 6.33 4.25
CA THR A 84 6.67 5.46 5.04
C THR A 84 5.26 6.03 5.16
N GLY A 85 5.15 7.34 5.41
CA GLY A 85 3.85 7.99 5.62
C GLY A 85 3.02 7.27 6.68
N SER A 86 1.86 6.75 6.27
CA SER A 86 1.00 5.92 7.15
C SER A 86 1.35 4.43 7.09
N GLY A 87 2.38 4.02 6.34
CA GLY A 87 2.79 2.64 6.16
C GLY A 87 1.87 1.82 5.24
N PHE A 88 1.08 2.48 4.38
CA PHE A 88 0.17 1.77 3.47
C PHE A 88 0.94 0.91 2.47
N ALA A 89 1.93 1.48 1.77
CA ALA A 89 2.76 0.75 0.82
C ALA A 89 3.58 -0.34 1.54
N ALA A 90 4.23 0.00 2.66
CA ALA A 90 5.01 -0.95 3.45
C ALA A 90 4.18 -2.19 3.85
N ASN A 91 2.97 -2.00 4.41
CA ASN A 91 2.10 -3.10 4.81
C ASN A 91 1.57 -3.90 3.62
N PHE A 92 1.28 -3.23 2.51
CA PHE A 92 0.86 -3.89 1.28
C PHE A 92 1.96 -4.80 0.73
N PHE A 93 3.16 -4.29 0.58
CA PHE A 93 4.30 -5.09 0.12
C PHE A 93 4.63 -6.22 1.09
N ALA A 94 4.69 -5.94 2.40
CA ALA A 94 4.97 -6.96 3.40
C ALA A 94 3.96 -8.12 3.36
N TYR A 95 2.68 -7.83 3.12
CA TYR A 95 1.67 -8.87 2.94
C TYR A 95 1.96 -9.79 1.75
N HIS A 96 2.46 -9.25 0.64
CA HIS A 96 2.67 -9.99 -0.60
C HIS A 96 4.02 -10.70 -0.68
N VAL A 97 5.06 -10.18 -0.01
CA VAL A 97 6.39 -10.81 -0.02
C VAL A 97 6.54 -11.99 0.94
N ARG A 98 5.53 -12.24 1.78
CA ARG A 98 5.50 -13.43 2.65
C ARG A 98 5.26 -14.72 1.87
N PRO A 99 5.79 -15.87 2.34
CA PRO A 99 6.82 -15.98 3.39
C PRO A 99 8.21 -15.63 2.85
N GLY A 100 9.15 -15.35 3.78
CA GLY A 100 10.57 -15.21 3.48
C GLY A 100 11.02 -13.86 2.96
N GLY A 101 10.10 -12.98 2.57
CA GLY A 101 10.40 -11.62 2.14
C GLY A 101 10.36 -10.61 3.28
N HIS A 102 10.91 -9.41 3.02
CA HIS A 102 11.00 -8.33 4.01
C HIS A 102 10.92 -6.95 3.38
N VAL A 103 10.34 -5.99 4.09
CA VAL A 103 10.24 -4.58 3.70
C VAL A 103 11.07 -3.72 4.63
N TYR A 104 11.87 -2.82 4.07
CA TYR A 104 12.63 -1.79 4.77
C TYR A 104 11.99 -0.45 4.43
N SER A 105 11.25 0.13 5.39
CA SER A 105 10.49 1.36 5.15
C SER A 105 11.17 2.55 5.81
N TYR A 106 11.52 3.54 5.00
CA TYR A 106 12.27 4.74 5.39
C TYR A 106 11.37 5.97 5.47
N ASP A 107 11.56 6.75 6.51
CA ASP A 107 10.99 8.11 6.61
C ASP A 107 11.88 8.98 7.51
N VAL A 108 11.96 10.26 7.20
CA VAL A 108 12.68 11.25 8.01
C VAL A 108 11.87 11.73 9.22
N ARG A 109 10.58 11.40 9.29
CA ARG A 109 9.66 11.81 10.35
C ARG A 109 9.33 10.64 11.26
N LEU A 110 9.82 10.68 12.50
CA LEU A 110 9.52 9.68 13.53
C LEU A 110 8.02 9.43 13.72
N GLN A 111 7.19 10.47 13.56
CA GLN A 111 5.74 10.33 13.67
C GLN A 111 5.16 9.39 12.60
N ASN A 112 5.65 9.46 11.37
CA ASN A 112 5.24 8.58 10.28
C ASN A 112 5.63 7.13 10.58
N LEU A 113 6.87 6.91 11.00
CA LEU A 113 7.36 5.59 11.39
C LEU A 113 6.54 4.98 12.53
N ARG A 114 6.12 5.82 13.50
CA ARG A 114 5.24 5.37 14.59
C ARG A 114 3.89 4.91 14.06
N ILE A 115 3.24 5.70 13.20
CA ILE A 115 1.96 5.33 12.58
C ILE A 115 2.12 4.05 11.74
N GLY A 116 3.21 3.94 10.97
CA GLY A 116 3.52 2.75 10.19
C GLY A 116 3.62 1.49 11.05
N ARG A 117 4.32 1.56 12.21
CA ARG A 117 4.42 0.46 13.17
C ARG A 117 3.07 0.06 13.76
N GLU A 118 2.28 1.04 14.23
CA GLU A 118 0.93 0.79 14.75
C GLU A 118 0.05 0.07 13.71
N ASN A 119 0.16 0.44 12.44
CA ASN A 119 -0.55 -0.21 11.36
C ASN A 119 0.02 -1.62 11.07
N ALA A 120 1.34 -1.82 11.11
CA ALA A 120 1.95 -3.14 10.93
C ALA A 120 1.49 -4.13 12.02
N GLU A 121 1.39 -3.67 13.27
CA GLU A 121 0.81 -4.46 14.37
C GLU A 121 -0.64 -4.84 14.10
N LEU A 122 -1.45 -3.90 13.58
CA LEU A 122 -2.85 -4.16 13.21
C LEU A 122 -2.97 -5.29 12.17
N PHE A 123 -2.03 -5.40 11.25
CA PHE A 123 -2.00 -6.42 10.20
C PHE A 123 -1.30 -7.72 10.62
N GLY A 124 -0.62 -7.75 11.78
CA GLY A 124 0.25 -8.86 12.17
C GLY A 124 1.45 -9.00 11.23
N LEU A 125 2.00 -7.86 10.77
CA LEU A 125 3.10 -7.81 9.81
C LEU A 125 4.39 -7.22 10.40
N SER A 126 4.44 -6.97 11.71
CA SER A 126 5.58 -6.34 12.38
C SER A 126 6.91 -7.05 12.11
N ASP A 127 6.90 -8.39 12.05
CA ASP A 127 8.09 -9.21 11.79
C ASP A 127 8.57 -9.15 10.33
N HIS A 128 7.76 -8.58 9.44
CA HIS A 128 8.05 -8.47 8.01
C HIS A 128 8.43 -7.05 7.56
N ILE A 129 8.46 -6.09 8.49
CA ILE A 129 8.78 -4.69 8.17
C ILE A 129 9.81 -4.15 9.17
N THR A 130 10.90 -3.60 8.67
CA THR A 130 11.83 -2.78 9.45
C THR A 130 11.60 -1.32 9.11
N PHE A 131 11.14 -0.54 10.10
CA PHE A 131 10.97 0.91 9.96
C PHE A 131 12.24 1.63 10.38
N LYS A 132 12.81 2.42 9.46
CA LYS A 132 14.09 3.11 9.61
C LYS A 132 13.92 4.63 9.54
N GLU A 133 14.45 5.32 10.54
CA GLU A 133 14.61 6.77 10.46
C GLU A 133 15.81 7.10 9.58
N GLY A 134 15.59 7.87 8.54
CA GLY A 134 16.64 8.30 7.63
C GLY A 134 16.12 8.76 6.28
N SER A 135 17.01 9.40 5.54
CA SER A 135 16.74 9.88 4.19
C SER A 135 17.40 8.96 3.17
N VAL A 136 16.58 8.40 2.28
CA VAL A 136 17.10 7.64 1.12
C VAL A 136 17.84 8.53 0.12
N TYR A 137 17.72 9.85 0.22
CA TYR A 137 18.56 10.79 -0.51
C TYR A 137 20.02 10.75 -0.05
N GLU A 138 20.26 10.41 1.22
CA GLU A 138 21.60 10.28 1.77
C GLU A 138 22.15 8.87 1.54
N ARG A 139 21.37 7.85 1.92
CA ARG A 139 21.75 6.45 1.73
C ARG A 139 20.57 5.49 1.84
N ILE A 140 20.73 4.32 1.24
CA ILE A 140 19.98 3.10 1.49
C ILE A 140 20.97 2.06 2.00
N ASP A 141 20.72 1.50 3.19
CA ASP A 141 21.67 0.55 3.82
C ASP A 141 21.62 -0.84 3.16
N GLU A 142 20.46 -1.23 2.64
CA GLU A 142 20.21 -2.53 2.05
C GLU A 142 20.94 -2.70 0.72
N ARG A 143 21.30 -3.94 0.42
CA ARG A 143 21.90 -4.34 -0.87
C ARG A 143 21.23 -5.60 -1.39
N GLY A 144 21.16 -5.73 -2.73
CA GLY A 144 20.57 -6.87 -3.39
C GLY A 144 19.07 -6.98 -3.18
N VAL A 145 18.37 -5.84 -3.04
CA VAL A 145 16.90 -5.82 -2.95
C VAL A 145 16.26 -5.99 -4.32
N ASP A 146 15.04 -6.52 -4.32
CA ASP A 146 14.29 -6.82 -5.53
C ASP A 146 13.56 -5.59 -6.08
N LEU A 147 13.12 -4.71 -5.19
CA LEU A 147 12.33 -3.53 -5.52
C LEU A 147 12.69 -2.37 -4.59
N VAL A 148 12.82 -1.18 -5.18
CA VAL A 148 12.85 0.10 -4.48
C VAL A 148 11.63 0.90 -4.92
N PHE A 149 10.74 1.24 -3.98
CA PHE A 149 9.56 2.07 -4.18
C PHE A 149 9.79 3.45 -3.57
N LEU A 150 9.64 4.50 -4.37
CA LEU A 150 9.87 5.89 -3.96
C LEU A 150 8.57 6.71 -4.08
N ASP A 151 7.94 7.01 -2.94
CA ASP A 151 6.84 7.98 -2.79
C ASP A 151 7.39 9.25 -2.12
N LEU A 152 8.12 10.04 -2.90
CA LEU A 152 8.90 11.17 -2.43
C LEU A 152 8.71 12.40 -3.34
N PRO A 153 8.89 13.62 -2.82
CA PRO A 153 8.78 14.85 -3.63
C PRO A 153 9.77 14.91 -4.79
N GLU A 154 11.01 14.46 -4.57
CA GLU A 154 12.13 14.53 -5.54
C GLU A 154 12.84 13.19 -5.66
N PRO A 155 12.18 12.11 -6.17
CA PRO A 155 12.74 10.76 -6.13
C PRO A 155 14.03 10.60 -6.95
N TRP A 156 14.27 11.45 -7.94
CA TRP A 156 15.49 11.44 -8.75
C TRP A 156 16.78 11.63 -7.92
N ARG A 157 16.70 12.32 -6.78
CA ARG A 157 17.83 12.49 -5.84
C ARG A 157 18.27 11.18 -5.19
N ALA A 158 17.40 10.18 -5.18
CA ALA A 158 17.68 8.86 -4.62
C ALA A 158 18.13 7.82 -5.67
N PHE A 159 18.18 8.16 -6.97
CA PHE A 159 18.43 7.17 -8.03
C PHE A 159 19.76 6.42 -7.87
N LYS A 160 20.83 7.14 -7.52
CA LYS A 160 22.12 6.48 -7.27
C LYS A 160 22.04 5.50 -6.10
N ASN A 161 21.44 5.90 -4.98
CA ASN A 161 21.30 5.04 -3.80
C ASN A 161 20.38 3.85 -4.08
N ALA A 162 19.32 4.06 -4.88
CA ALA A 162 18.43 3.00 -5.34
C ALA A 162 19.15 1.99 -6.24
N ALA A 163 20.01 2.47 -7.17
CA ALA A 163 20.84 1.62 -8.00
C ALA A 163 21.82 0.79 -7.16
N ASP A 164 22.47 1.39 -6.18
CA ASP A 164 23.40 0.69 -5.28
C ASP A 164 22.68 -0.37 -4.40
N ALA A 165 21.42 -0.13 -4.06
CA ALA A 165 20.61 -1.04 -3.25
C ALA A 165 20.05 -2.22 -4.05
N LEU A 166 19.62 -1.98 -5.29
CA LEU A 166 18.97 -2.96 -6.14
C LEU A 166 19.95 -4.04 -6.63
N LYS A 167 19.49 -5.27 -6.76
CA LYS A 167 20.15 -6.28 -7.59
C LYS A 167 19.98 -5.97 -9.07
N THR A 168 20.88 -6.46 -9.93
CA THR A 168 20.68 -6.39 -11.39
C THR A 168 19.35 -7.03 -11.77
N GLY A 169 18.58 -6.37 -12.62
CA GLY A 169 17.21 -6.77 -12.98
C GLY A 169 16.14 -6.40 -11.95
N GLY A 170 16.52 -5.85 -10.79
CA GLY A 170 15.58 -5.33 -9.78
C GLY A 170 14.80 -4.10 -10.26
N PHE A 171 13.70 -3.81 -9.62
CA PHE A 171 12.76 -2.77 -10.05
C PHE A 171 12.90 -1.48 -9.23
N LEU A 172 12.98 -0.36 -9.94
CA LEU A 172 12.74 0.97 -9.40
C LEU A 172 11.33 1.41 -9.77
N VAL A 173 10.51 1.72 -8.76
CA VAL A 173 9.14 2.19 -8.92
C VAL A 173 8.98 3.55 -8.27
N LEU A 174 8.46 4.53 -9.01
CA LEU A 174 8.17 5.88 -8.52
C LEU A 174 6.67 6.09 -8.47
N TYR A 175 6.19 6.78 -7.44
CA TYR A 175 4.81 7.20 -7.27
C TYR A 175 4.75 8.72 -7.26
N LEU A 176 4.26 9.32 -8.36
CA LEU A 176 4.38 10.74 -8.66
C LEU A 176 3.03 11.41 -8.89
N PRO A 177 2.58 12.31 -8.00
CA PRO A 177 1.29 12.99 -8.15
C PRO A 177 1.18 13.90 -9.39
N THR A 178 2.30 14.41 -9.92
CA THR A 178 2.25 15.43 -10.97
C THR A 178 3.04 15.04 -12.21
N ILE A 179 2.61 15.56 -13.37
CA ILE A 179 3.30 15.35 -14.64
C ILE A 179 4.68 16.01 -14.65
N ASP A 180 4.87 17.12 -13.96
CA ASP A 180 6.16 17.80 -13.86
C ASP A 180 7.20 16.92 -13.18
N GLN A 181 6.79 16.18 -12.13
CA GLN A 181 7.66 15.20 -11.48
C GLN A 181 8.01 14.03 -12.43
N VAL A 182 7.05 13.59 -13.26
CA VAL A 182 7.30 12.55 -14.28
C VAL A 182 8.35 13.02 -15.29
N LEU A 183 8.20 14.24 -15.80
CA LEU A 183 9.15 14.82 -16.77
C LEU A 183 10.54 14.95 -16.14
N ARG A 184 10.61 15.48 -14.93
CA ARG A 184 11.87 15.64 -14.21
C ARG A 184 12.53 14.29 -13.92
N ALA A 185 11.80 13.28 -13.48
CA ALA A 185 12.35 11.95 -13.24
C ALA A 185 12.90 11.30 -14.52
N LYS A 186 12.28 11.56 -15.68
CA LYS A 186 12.80 11.10 -16.98
C LYS A 186 14.11 11.78 -17.35
N GLU A 187 14.22 13.09 -17.14
CA GLU A 187 15.42 13.88 -17.42
C GLU A 187 16.62 13.46 -16.55
N GLU A 188 16.35 13.20 -15.27
CA GLU A 188 17.37 12.84 -14.27
C GLU A 188 17.71 11.34 -14.25
N ARG A 189 17.13 10.53 -15.15
CA ARG A 189 17.41 9.10 -15.19
C ARG A 189 18.89 8.83 -15.45
N THR A 190 19.49 8.01 -14.59
CA THR A 190 20.90 7.58 -14.76
C THR A 190 21.01 6.39 -15.71
N ALA A 191 22.21 6.11 -16.16
CA ALA A 191 22.51 4.96 -17.04
C ALA A 191 22.30 3.60 -16.34
N ASP A 192 22.18 3.60 -15.00
CA ASP A 192 21.93 2.37 -14.23
C ASP A 192 20.53 1.77 -14.45
N PHE A 193 19.62 2.51 -15.10
CA PHE A 193 18.23 2.15 -15.25
C PHE A 193 17.77 2.14 -16.72
N THR A 194 16.94 1.18 -17.07
CA THR A 194 16.22 1.19 -18.36
C THR A 194 15.35 2.46 -18.49
N PRO A 195 14.93 2.85 -19.70
CA PRO A 195 13.90 3.88 -19.84
C PRO A 195 12.67 3.58 -18.99
N PHE A 196 12.11 4.62 -18.35
CA PHE A 196 10.90 4.46 -17.55
C PHE A 196 9.67 4.17 -18.42
N GLU A 197 8.91 3.16 -18.02
CA GLU A 197 7.52 3.01 -18.43
C GLU A 197 6.64 3.81 -17.48
N VAL A 198 5.64 4.51 -18.02
CA VAL A 198 4.78 5.43 -17.24
C VAL A 198 3.34 4.97 -17.35
N TYR A 199 2.69 4.83 -16.21
CA TYR A 199 1.33 4.35 -16.10
C TYR A 199 0.47 5.28 -15.24
N GLU A 200 -0.81 5.35 -15.56
CA GLU A 200 -1.86 5.92 -14.73
C GLU A 200 -2.99 4.90 -14.59
N VAL A 201 -3.52 4.73 -13.39
CA VAL A 201 -4.60 3.77 -13.13
C VAL A 201 -5.93 4.50 -12.92
N LEU A 202 -6.91 4.24 -13.78
CA LEU A 202 -8.24 4.77 -13.68
C LEU A 202 -9.20 3.66 -13.21
N LEU A 203 -9.67 3.76 -11.97
CA LEU A 203 -10.63 2.83 -11.39
C LEU A 203 -12.02 3.45 -11.34
N ARG A 204 -12.95 2.93 -12.15
CA ARG A 204 -14.33 3.41 -12.20
C ARG A 204 -15.26 2.43 -11.49
N ARG A 205 -15.91 2.89 -10.43
CA ARG A 205 -16.97 2.13 -9.76
C ARG A 205 -18.31 2.37 -10.44
N TRP A 206 -19.17 1.36 -10.35
CA TRP A 206 -20.55 1.44 -10.78
C TRP A 206 -21.46 1.30 -9.58
N LYS A 207 -22.52 2.12 -9.52
CA LYS A 207 -23.59 1.96 -8.53
C LYS A 207 -24.41 0.76 -8.93
N ASN A 208 -24.56 -0.18 -8.02
CA ASN A 208 -25.45 -1.33 -8.18
C ASN A 208 -26.77 -1.04 -7.47
N THR A 209 -27.58 -0.19 -8.10
CA THR A 209 -28.96 0.13 -7.72
C THR A 209 -29.87 -0.42 -8.80
N ASP A 210 -31.16 -0.14 -8.77
CA ASP A 210 -32.14 -0.58 -9.79
C ASP A 210 -31.70 -0.24 -11.22
N ILE A 211 -30.91 0.84 -11.36
CA ILE A 211 -30.24 1.20 -12.61
C ILE A 211 -28.74 1.14 -12.41
N LEU A 212 -28.08 0.19 -13.06
CA LEU A 212 -26.63 0.07 -13.07
C LEU A 212 -26.03 1.24 -13.87
N ARG A 213 -25.31 2.12 -13.16
CA ARG A 213 -24.66 3.31 -13.76
C ARG A 213 -23.30 3.60 -13.11
N PRO A 214 -22.36 4.24 -13.84
CA PRO A 214 -21.12 4.70 -13.24
C PRO A 214 -21.37 5.63 -12.05
N GLU A 215 -20.51 5.54 -11.02
CA GLU A 215 -20.45 6.58 -10.00
C GLU A 215 -19.95 7.89 -10.64
N ASN A 216 -20.64 8.99 -10.37
CA ASN A 216 -20.30 10.31 -10.93
C ASN A 216 -19.14 10.97 -10.17
N THR A 217 -18.81 10.43 -9.00
CA THR A 217 -17.74 10.93 -8.13
C THR A 217 -16.73 9.82 -7.93
N GLY A 218 -15.52 10.07 -8.29
CA GLY A 218 -14.39 9.17 -8.06
C GLY A 218 -13.09 9.95 -8.11
N LEU A 219 -12.10 9.49 -7.37
CA LEU A 219 -10.75 9.96 -7.52
C LEU A 219 -10.23 9.42 -8.86
N LEU A 220 -10.29 10.22 -9.91
CA LEU A 220 -9.82 9.80 -11.23
C LEU A 220 -8.30 9.72 -11.24
N HIS A 221 -7.63 10.81 -10.88
CA HIS A 221 -6.17 10.87 -10.79
C HIS A 221 -5.72 10.76 -9.33
N THR A 222 -4.69 9.93 -9.09
CA THR A 222 -4.00 9.81 -7.79
C THR A 222 -2.51 10.11 -7.96
N ALA A 223 -1.88 9.37 -8.85
CA ALA A 223 -0.48 9.55 -9.23
C ALA A 223 -0.18 8.79 -10.53
N PHE A 224 0.92 9.17 -11.14
CA PHE A 224 1.61 8.39 -12.16
C PHE A 224 2.52 7.37 -11.48
N ILE A 225 2.57 6.16 -12.04
CA ILE A 225 3.47 5.11 -11.64
C ILE A 225 4.54 4.98 -12.71
N MET A 226 5.79 5.18 -12.34
CA MET A 226 6.90 4.96 -13.25
C MET A 226 7.65 3.71 -12.84
N VAL A 227 7.95 2.85 -13.80
CA VAL A 227 8.66 1.59 -13.56
C VAL A 227 9.89 1.52 -14.44
N SER A 228 11.00 1.13 -13.85
CA SER A 228 12.27 0.89 -14.55
C SER A 228 12.99 -0.29 -13.92
N ARG A 229 13.96 -0.84 -14.61
CA ARG A 229 14.80 -1.94 -14.14
C ARG A 229 16.24 -1.53 -14.04
N LYS A 230 16.92 -1.99 -13.00
CA LYS A 230 18.39 -1.86 -12.91
C LYS A 230 19.07 -2.75 -13.96
N ILE A 231 19.99 -2.19 -14.70
CA ILE A 231 20.84 -2.86 -15.70
C ILE A 231 22.27 -3.00 -15.22
#